data_2f3628100c90e43a14ae3fb12a60435a
#
_entry.id   2f3628100c90e43a14ae3fb12a60435a
#
_cell.length_a   1.000
_cell.length_b   1.000
_cell.length_c   1.000
_cell.angle_alpha   90.00
_cell.angle_beta   90.00
_cell.angle_gamma   90.00
#
_symmetry.space_group_name_H-M   'P 1'
#
loop_
_entity.id
_entity.type
_entity.pdbx_description
1 polymer ?
#
loop_
_entity_poly.entity_id
_entity_poly.type
_entity_poly.pdbx_seq_one_letter_code
_entity_poly.pdbx_strand_id
1 'polypeptide(L)'
;MPMRRLCLILLCGLVAVPAALAGARVTGDGVLELSKGDGLVVVNGTRGTLWGQMDKGKLVVTDPILGDGQVFVSGADRTHIVSDSVTVYAGVDITFRVTGGKYKLRLQGSGIDFTAVGVGTAQLGGDVLADHPGVYALDSGTWNPVPAFPATRLVSFGVQPTATQ
;
A
#
# COMPACT_ATOMS: atom_id res chain seq x y z
N MET A 1 50.46 40.03 -19.95
CA MET A 1 49.49 39.55 -18.92
C MET A 1 48.46 38.70 -19.62
N PRO A 2 48.39 37.40 -19.42
CA PRO A 2 47.40 36.54 -20.05
C PRO A 2 46.18 36.38 -19.13
N MET A 3 45.02 36.73 -19.65
CA MET A 3 43.70 36.50 -19.06
C MET A 3 43.39 35.02 -19.03
N ARG A 4 43.28 34.43 -17.81
CA ARG A 4 42.78 33.08 -17.56
C ARG A 4 41.27 33.06 -17.77
N ARG A 5 40.81 32.38 -18.84
CA ARG A 5 39.38 32.06 -19.06
C ARG A 5 39.01 30.89 -18.17
N LEU A 6 38.19 31.14 -17.17
CA LEU A 6 37.62 30.15 -16.26
C LEU A 6 36.41 29.47 -16.99
N CYS A 7 36.61 28.24 -17.49
CA CYS A 7 35.48 27.43 -18.00
C CYS A 7 34.72 26.83 -16.81
N LEU A 8 33.53 27.36 -16.58
CA LEU A 8 32.56 26.82 -15.63
C LEU A 8 31.86 25.62 -16.29
N ILE A 9 32.26 24.40 -15.94
CA ILE A 9 31.58 23.18 -16.39
C ILE A 9 30.36 22.98 -15.49
N LEU A 10 29.17 23.29 -16.05
CA LEU A 10 27.89 23.01 -15.41
C LEU A 10 27.61 21.50 -15.51
N LEU A 11 27.88 20.75 -14.43
CA LEU A 11 27.58 19.33 -14.35
C LEU A 11 26.08 19.18 -14.06
N CYS A 12 25.28 19.03 -15.11
CA CYS A 12 23.86 18.63 -14.98
C CYS A 12 23.80 17.19 -14.45
N GLY A 13 23.63 17.05 -13.14
CA GLY A 13 23.32 15.77 -12.53
C GLY A 13 21.96 15.27 -13.00
N LEU A 14 21.97 14.25 -13.87
CA LEU A 14 20.77 13.52 -14.26
C LEU A 14 20.29 12.72 -13.06
N VAL A 15 19.33 13.23 -12.32
CA VAL A 15 18.63 12.46 -11.27
C VAL A 15 17.78 11.41 -11.99
N ALA A 16 18.29 10.19 -12.06
CA ALA A 16 17.51 9.05 -12.51
C ALA A 16 16.42 8.78 -11.45
N VAL A 17 15.20 9.26 -11.71
CA VAL A 17 14.01 8.86 -10.97
C VAL A 17 13.84 7.36 -11.22
N PRO A 18 13.84 6.48 -10.19
CA PRO A 18 13.55 5.09 -10.40
C PRO A 18 12.11 5.01 -10.96
N ALA A 19 11.97 4.53 -12.20
CA ALA A 19 10.69 4.18 -12.75
C ALA A 19 10.08 3.13 -11.82
N ALA A 20 9.07 3.53 -11.05
CA ALA A 20 8.25 2.58 -10.30
C ALA A 20 7.77 1.54 -11.32
N LEU A 21 8.14 0.27 -11.10
CA LEU A 21 7.61 -0.86 -11.85
C LEU A 21 6.10 -0.93 -11.57
N ALA A 22 5.34 -0.13 -12.28
CA ALA A 22 3.90 -0.28 -12.36
C ALA A 22 3.67 -1.67 -12.94
N GLY A 23 3.21 -2.60 -12.13
CA GLY A 23 2.81 -3.92 -12.59
C GLY A 23 1.83 -3.74 -13.76
N ALA A 24 2.03 -4.46 -14.86
CA ALA A 24 1.17 -4.36 -16.03
C ALA A 24 -0.29 -4.62 -15.59
N ARG A 25 -1.17 -3.63 -15.79
CA ARG A 25 -2.60 -3.78 -15.53
C ARG A 25 -3.17 -4.85 -16.46
N VAL A 26 -3.85 -5.81 -15.89
CA VAL A 26 -4.63 -6.82 -16.62
C VAL A 26 -6.05 -6.27 -16.78
N THR A 27 -6.73 -6.65 -17.88
CA THR A 27 -8.14 -6.28 -18.07
C THR A 27 -8.99 -6.67 -16.86
N GLY A 28 -9.71 -5.71 -16.31
CA GLY A 28 -10.53 -5.88 -15.11
C GLY A 28 -9.82 -5.54 -13.79
N ASP A 29 -8.55 -5.14 -13.81
CA ASP A 29 -7.88 -4.63 -12.62
C ASP A 29 -8.31 -3.19 -12.31
N GLY A 30 -8.59 -2.92 -11.04
CA GLY A 30 -8.79 -1.59 -10.51
C GLY A 30 -7.61 -1.12 -9.69
N VAL A 31 -7.65 0.12 -9.26
CA VAL A 31 -6.67 0.72 -8.36
C VAL A 31 -7.38 1.25 -7.12
N LEU A 32 -6.84 0.95 -5.96
CA LEU A 32 -7.18 1.61 -4.71
C LEU A 32 -5.93 2.27 -4.16
N GLU A 33 -6.04 3.54 -3.87
CA GLU A 33 -4.99 4.34 -3.23
C GLU A 33 -5.49 4.83 -1.88
N LEU A 34 -4.65 4.77 -0.86
CA LEU A 34 -4.86 5.37 0.46
C LEU A 34 -3.67 6.27 0.76
N SER A 35 -3.94 7.46 1.26
CA SER A 35 -2.91 8.40 1.70
C SER A 35 -3.17 8.94 3.09
N LYS A 36 -2.10 8.93 3.90
CA LYS A 36 -2.08 9.43 5.29
C LYS A 36 -3.16 8.81 6.17
N GLY A 37 -3.38 7.50 6.00
CA GLY A 37 -4.37 6.77 6.78
C GLY A 37 -3.92 6.62 8.24
N ASP A 38 -4.77 7.03 9.18
CA ASP A 38 -4.62 6.79 10.60
C ASP A 38 -5.78 5.96 11.10
N GLY A 39 -5.51 4.73 11.55
CA GLY A 39 -6.56 3.84 12.02
C GLY A 39 -6.38 2.38 11.63
N LEU A 40 -7.46 1.76 11.15
CA LEU A 40 -7.52 0.37 10.74
C LEU A 40 -7.91 0.24 9.28
N VAL A 41 -7.09 -0.48 8.54
CA VAL A 41 -7.35 -0.83 7.14
C VAL A 41 -7.25 -2.34 6.98
N VAL A 42 -8.23 -2.94 6.32
CA VAL A 42 -8.21 -4.37 5.97
C VAL A 42 -8.38 -4.50 4.47
N VAL A 43 -7.37 -5.02 3.79
CA VAL A 43 -7.40 -5.27 2.33
C VAL A 43 -7.45 -6.76 2.08
N ASN A 44 -8.42 -7.21 1.28
CA ASN A 44 -8.52 -8.58 0.79
C ASN A 44 -8.31 -8.56 -0.73
N GLY A 45 -7.13 -8.97 -1.19
CA GLY A 45 -6.82 -9.14 -2.60
C GLY A 45 -7.10 -10.56 -3.07
N THR A 46 -7.71 -10.69 -4.24
CA THR A 46 -7.88 -11.98 -4.91
C THR A 46 -6.82 -12.21 -5.96
N ARG A 47 -6.23 -11.13 -6.47
CA ARG A 47 -5.07 -11.11 -7.36
C ARG A 47 -4.53 -9.69 -7.46
N GLY A 48 -3.28 -9.54 -7.86
CA GLY A 48 -2.67 -8.24 -8.14
C GLY A 48 -1.45 -7.95 -7.29
N THR A 49 -1.17 -6.68 -7.09
CA THR A 49 -0.03 -6.19 -6.32
C THR A 49 -0.49 -5.09 -5.38
N LEU A 50 0.03 -5.10 -4.17
CA LEU A 50 -0.15 -4.02 -3.20
C LEU A 50 1.23 -3.63 -2.67
N TRP A 51 1.50 -2.34 -2.57
CA TRP A 51 2.71 -1.80 -1.97
C TRP A 51 2.40 -0.54 -1.18
N GLY A 52 3.19 -0.29 -0.15
CA GLY A 52 2.98 0.88 0.68
C GLY A 52 3.94 0.96 1.85
N GLN A 53 3.64 1.90 2.72
CA GLN A 53 4.37 2.16 3.94
C GLN A 53 3.43 2.55 5.07
N MET A 54 3.93 2.54 6.28
CA MET A 54 3.27 3.11 7.46
C MET A 54 4.33 3.65 8.42
N ASP A 55 4.05 4.81 9.01
CA ASP A 55 4.98 5.47 9.93
C ASP A 55 5.14 4.67 11.21
N LYS A 56 4.04 4.16 11.75
CA LYS A 56 4.05 3.38 12.99
C LYS A 56 2.84 2.47 13.08
N GLY A 57 3.05 1.25 13.54
CA GLY A 57 1.91 0.39 13.84
C GLY A 57 2.18 -1.10 13.69
N LYS A 58 1.15 -1.80 13.26
CA LYS A 58 1.10 -3.25 13.14
C LYS A 58 0.54 -3.64 11.78
N LEU A 59 1.26 -4.47 11.08
CA LEU A 59 0.85 -5.12 9.83
C LEU A 59 0.68 -6.62 10.09
N VAL A 60 -0.51 -7.15 9.81
CA VAL A 60 -0.77 -8.59 9.79
C VAL A 60 -0.94 -9.00 8.34
N VAL A 61 -0.10 -9.90 7.90
CA VAL A 61 -0.18 -10.52 6.58
C VAL A 61 -0.76 -11.91 6.73
N THR A 62 -1.80 -12.21 5.98
CA THR A 62 -2.37 -13.55 5.85
C THR A 62 -2.28 -13.95 4.38
N ASP A 63 -1.53 -15.02 4.13
CA ASP A 63 -1.40 -15.69 2.83
C ASP A 63 -2.18 -17.01 2.89
N PRO A 64 -3.42 -17.06 2.37
CA PRO A 64 -4.26 -18.24 2.49
C PRO A 64 -3.85 -19.38 1.55
N ILE A 65 -3.03 -19.09 0.53
CA ILE A 65 -2.54 -20.08 -0.44
C ILE A 65 -1.04 -19.90 -0.57
N LEU A 66 -0.30 -20.70 0.20
CA LEU A 66 1.16 -20.63 0.23
C LEU A 66 1.76 -20.82 -1.17
N GLY A 67 2.63 -19.88 -1.56
CA GLY A 67 3.39 -19.96 -2.80
C GLY A 67 2.69 -19.42 -4.05
N ASP A 68 1.45 -18.88 -3.95
CA ASP A 68 0.77 -18.23 -5.08
C ASP A 68 1.15 -16.74 -5.22
N GLY A 69 1.85 -16.18 -4.22
CA GLY A 69 2.32 -14.80 -4.19
C GLY A 69 3.63 -14.63 -3.45
N GLN A 70 4.10 -13.40 -3.38
CA GLN A 70 5.30 -13.02 -2.64
C GLN A 70 5.00 -11.84 -1.71
N VAL A 71 5.53 -11.90 -0.49
CA VAL A 71 5.40 -10.85 0.52
C VAL A 71 6.78 -10.37 0.91
N PHE A 72 6.99 -9.05 0.84
CA PHE A 72 8.20 -8.37 1.28
C PHE A 72 7.80 -7.33 2.32
N VAL A 73 8.44 -7.37 3.49
CA VAL A 73 8.27 -6.37 4.55
C VAL A 73 9.64 -5.98 5.06
N SER A 74 9.87 -4.68 5.23
CA SER A 74 11.08 -4.14 5.84
C SER A 74 10.73 -3.02 6.82
N GLY A 75 11.69 -2.63 7.67
CA GLY A 75 11.51 -1.59 8.71
C GLY A 75 10.81 -2.07 9.98
N ALA A 76 10.32 -3.31 10.03
CA ALA A 76 9.66 -3.82 11.24
C ALA A 76 10.68 -4.09 12.38
N ASP A 77 10.42 -3.55 13.57
CA ASP A 77 11.21 -3.80 14.78
C ASP A 77 11.00 -5.21 15.34
N ARG A 78 9.81 -5.77 15.11
CA ARG A 78 9.38 -7.10 15.57
C ARG A 78 8.63 -7.83 14.50
N THR A 79 8.98 -9.11 14.34
CA THR A 79 8.26 -10.05 13.47
C THR A 79 7.86 -11.27 14.31
N HIS A 80 6.59 -11.66 14.19
CA HIS A 80 6.05 -12.84 14.87
C HIS A 80 5.27 -13.69 13.89
N ILE A 81 5.73 -14.92 13.67
CA ILE A 81 5.05 -15.93 12.86
C ILE A 81 4.01 -16.61 13.75
N VAL A 82 2.75 -16.42 13.44
CA VAL A 82 1.61 -17.02 14.16
C VAL A 82 1.32 -18.41 13.61
N SER A 83 1.40 -18.57 12.28
CA SER A 83 1.25 -19.83 11.56
C SER A 83 1.95 -19.72 10.20
N ASP A 84 1.98 -20.82 9.45
CA ASP A 84 2.57 -20.83 8.10
C ASP A 84 1.94 -19.77 7.16
N SER A 85 0.67 -19.45 7.39
CA SER A 85 -0.08 -18.48 6.57
C SER A 85 -0.23 -17.10 7.22
N VAL A 86 0.20 -16.88 8.48
CA VAL A 86 -0.03 -15.62 9.20
C VAL A 86 1.25 -15.11 9.84
N THR A 87 1.68 -13.94 9.42
CA THR A 87 2.82 -13.24 10.01
C THR A 87 2.42 -11.84 10.46
N VAL A 88 2.89 -11.46 11.64
CA VAL A 88 2.66 -10.14 12.25
C VAL A 88 3.97 -9.36 12.28
N TYR A 89 3.94 -8.16 11.76
CA TYR A 89 5.03 -7.18 11.79
C TYR A 89 4.59 -5.99 12.64
N ALA A 90 5.48 -5.45 13.45
CA ALA A 90 5.21 -4.24 14.25
C ALA A 90 6.47 -3.39 14.35
N GLY A 91 6.31 -2.06 14.31
CA GLY A 91 7.44 -1.14 14.38
C GLY A 91 7.10 0.24 13.88
N VAL A 92 8.16 0.94 13.45
CA VAL A 92 8.14 2.26 12.82
C VAL A 92 8.75 2.17 11.42
N ASP A 93 8.33 3.06 10.50
CA ASP A 93 8.83 3.14 9.12
C ASP A 93 8.74 1.78 8.38
N ILE A 94 7.60 1.08 8.56
CA ILE A 94 7.39 -0.21 7.93
C ILE A 94 7.03 0.00 6.46
N THR A 95 7.79 -0.61 5.55
CA THR A 95 7.46 -0.70 4.14
C THR A 95 7.06 -2.13 3.78
N PHE A 96 6.10 -2.27 2.88
CA PHE A 96 5.58 -3.59 2.51
C PHE A 96 5.20 -3.66 1.03
N ARG A 97 5.33 -4.86 0.48
CA ARG A 97 4.89 -5.19 -0.88
C ARG A 97 4.37 -6.62 -0.91
N VAL A 98 3.21 -6.80 -1.54
CA VAL A 98 2.62 -8.11 -1.83
C VAL A 98 2.40 -8.19 -3.33
N THR A 99 2.84 -9.27 -3.98
CA THR A 99 2.71 -9.48 -5.42
C THR A 99 2.14 -10.86 -5.71
N GLY A 100 1.11 -10.89 -6.54
CA GLY A 100 0.43 -12.13 -6.94
C GLY A 100 -0.46 -12.71 -5.83
N GLY A 101 -1.16 -13.77 -6.17
CA GLY A 101 -1.92 -14.61 -5.24
C GLY A 101 -3.10 -13.96 -4.55
N LYS A 102 -3.68 -14.73 -3.64
CA LYS A 102 -4.68 -14.24 -2.68
C LYS A 102 -3.99 -13.78 -1.41
N TYR A 103 -4.38 -12.62 -0.89
CA TYR A 103 -3.83 -12.10 0.35
C TYR A 103 -4.87 -11.35 1.16
N LYS A 104 -4.63 -11.30 2.47
CA LYS A 104 -5.31 -10.38 3.37
C LYS A 104 -4.29 -9.62 4.19
N LEU A 105 -4.34 -8.30 4.10
CA LEU A 105 -3.55 -7.39 4.91
C LEU A 105 -4.44 -6.69 5.92
N ARG A 106 -4.00 -6.62 7.16
CA ARG A 106 -4.60 -5.78 8.19
C ARG A 106 -3.52 -4.83 8.70
N LEU A 107 -3.70 -3.56 8.42
CA LEU A 107 -2.84 -2.47 8.87
C LEU A 107 -3.56 -1.73 10.00
N GLN A 108 -2.87 -1.50 11.09
CA GLN A 108 -3.38 -0.73 12.23
C GLN A 108 -2.27 0.20 12.72
N GLY A 109 -2.47 1.50 12.61
CA GLY A 109 -1.46 2.48 12.98
C GLY A 109 -1.69 3.83 12.32
N SER A 110 -0.60 4.57 12.12
CA SER A 110 -0.58 5.91 11.56
C SER A 110 0.32 6.03 10.34
N GLY A 111 0.06 7.07 9.51
CA GLY A 111 0.80 7.36 8.31
C GLY A 111 0.73 6.23 7.27
N ILE A 112 -0.43 5.59 7.16
CA ILE A 112 -0.62 4.47 6.23
C ILE A 112 -0.82 5.01 4.83
N ASP A 113 0.15 4.76 3.96
CA ASP A 113 0.09 5.04 2.52
C ASP A 113 0.21 3.73 1.76
N PHE A 114 -0.70 3.45 0.83
CA PHE A 114 -0.54 2.31 -0.06
C PHE A 114 -1.27 2.49 -1.39
N THR A 115 -0.81 1.73 -2.38
CA THR A 115 -1.49 1.51 -3.66
C THR A 115 -1.71 0.02 -3.85
N ALA A 116 -2.95 -0.36 -4.14
CA ALA A 116 -3.32 -1.70 -4.56
C ALA A 116 -3.78 -1.67 -6.01
N VAL A 117 -3.23 -2.56 -6.85
CA VAL A 117 -3.62 -2.75 -8.26
C VAL A 117 -4.03 -4.20 -8.45
N GLY A 118 -5.23 -4.42 -8.95
CA GLY A 118 -5.77 -5.78 -9.15
C GLY A 118 -7.24 -5.87 -8.85
N VAL A 119 -7.65 -6.94 -8.19
CA VAL A 119 -9.03 -7.21 -7.81
C VAL A 119 -9.11 -7.49 -6.32
N GLY A 120 -9.99 -6.78 -5.63
CA GLY A 120 -10.12 -6.96 -4.20
C GLY A 120 -11.16 -6.05 -3.55
N THR A 121 -11.18 -6.10 -2.23
CA THR A 121 -11.98 -5.23 -1.37
C THR A 121 -11.13 -4.65 -0.26
N ALA A 122 -11.47 -3.47 0.21
CA ALA A 122 -10.86 -2.88 1.39
C ALA A 122 -11.91 -2.30 2.33
N GLN A 123 -11.72 -2.53 3.63
CA GLN A 123 -12.46 -1.87 4.68
C GLN A 123 -11.56 -0.81 5.32
N LEU A 124 -12.01 0.43 5.30
CA LEU A 124 -11.30 1.61 5.78
C LEU A 124 -12.02 2.16 7.00
N GLY A 125 -11.29 2.39 8.08
CA GLY A 125 -11.82 3.02 9.30
C GLY A 125 -10.73 3.85 9.97
N GLY A 126 -10.97 5.15 10.08
CA GLY A 126 -10.03 6.11 10.65
C GLY A 126 -10.06 6.13 12.18
N ASP A 127 -8.96 6.53 12.80
CA ASP A 127 -8.91 6.79 14.23
C ASP A 127 -9.75 8.03 14.57
N VAL A 128 -10.59 7.93 15.59
CA VAL A 128 -11.44 9.04 16.06
C VAL A 128 -10.64 10.18 16.69
N LEU A 129 -9.41 9.91 17.12
CA LEU A 129 -8.52 10.89 17.72
C LEU A 129 -7.60 11.56 16.69
N ALA A 130 -7.59 11.08 15.45
CA ALA A 130 -6.81 11.70 14.39
C ALA A 130 -7.52 12.92 13.84
N ASP A 131 -6.81 14.04 13.71
CA ASP A 131 -7.33 15.27 13.06
C ASP A 131 -7.71 15.00 11.61
N HIS A 132 -6.95 14.11 10.95
CA HIS A 132 -7.18 13.71 9.56
C HIS A 132 -6.96 12.19 9.42
N PRO A 133 -8.05 11.39 9.41
CA PRO A 133 -7.94 9.92 9.34
C PRO A 133 -7.46 9.39 7.98
N GLY A 134 -7.14 10.28 7.04
CA GLY A 134 -6.64 9.96 5.72
C GLY A 134 -7.68 10.11 4.61
N VAL A 135 -7.22 9.89 3.39
CA VAL A 135 -8.04 9.97 2.17
C VAL A 135 -7.78 8.76 1.27
N TYR A 136 -8.79 8.34 0.52
CA TYR A 136 -8.65 7.25 -0.45
C TYR A 136 -9.22 7.63 -1.82
N ALA A 137 -8.69 7.02 -2.87
CA ALA A 137 -9.19 7.15 -4.24
C ALA A 137 -9.31 5.77 -4.91
N LEU A 138 -10.26 5.66 -5.84
CA LEU A 138 -10.44 4.49 -6.71
C LEU A 138 -10.18 4.90 -8.15
N ASP A 139 -9.38 4.10 -8.87
CA ASP A 139 -9.09 4.27 -10.30
C ASP A 139 -8.61 5.67 -10.70
N SER A 140 -7.76 6.28 -9.86
CA SER A 140 -7.26 7.65 -10.01
C SER A 140 -8.38 8.70 -10.04
N GLY A 141 -9.51 8.39 -9.43
CA GLY A 141 -10.67 9.27 -9.31
C GLY A 141 -10.54 10.30 -8.19
N THR A 142 -11.68 10.78 -7.71
CA THR A 142 -11.74 11.78 -6.64
C THR A 142 -11.27 11.18 -5.31
N TRP A 143 -10.45 11.93 -4.57
CA TRP A 143 -10.06 11.61 -3.21
C TRP A 143 -11.24 11.82 -2.25
N ASN A 144 -11.53 10.80 -1.47
CA ASN A 144 -12.60 10.77 -0.48
C ASN A 144 -12.01 10.64 0.92
N PRO A 145 -12.58 11.27 1.94
CA PRO A 145 -12.12 11.10 3.32
C PRO A 145 -12.40 9.66 3.81
N VAL A 146 -11.46 9.13 4.59
CA VAL A 146 -11.69 7.89 5.35
C VAL A 146 -12.62 8.23 6.52
N PRO A 147 -13.74 7.49 6.72
CA PRO A 147 -14.62 7.77 7.85
C PRO A 147 -13.96 7.38 9.17
N ALA A 148 -14.15 8.21 10.21
CA ALA A 148 -13.70 7.90 11.56
C ALA A 148 -14.59 6.83 12.23
N PHE A 149 -14.00 5.96 13.06
CA PHE A 149 -14.76 4.99 13.85
C PHE A 149 -15.86 5.67 14.68
N PRO A 150 -17.02 5.01 14.90
CA PRO A 150 -17.35 3.63 14.54
C PRO A 150 -17.76 3.44 13.07
N ALA A 151 -17.83 4.50 12.27
CA ALA A 151 -18.11 4.36 10.85
C ALA A 151 -16.93 3.70 10.12
N THR A 152 -17.25 2.86 9.13
CA THR A 152 -16.25 2.27 8.25
C THR A 152 -16.74 2.33 6.80
N ARG A 153 -15.81 2.34 5.86
CA ARG A 153 -16.10 2.31 4.43
C ARG A 153 -15.59 1.02 3.82
N LEU A 154 -16.51 0.24 3.23
CA LEU A 154 -16.15 -0.88 2.37
C LEU A 154 -16.07 -0.38 0.92
N VAL A 155 -14.95 -0.64 0.27
CA VAL A 155 -14.71 -0.32 -1.14
C VAL A 155 -14.27 -1.57 -1.89
N SER A 156 -14.63 -1.65 -3.18
CA SER A 156 -14.15 -2.70 -4.09
C SER A 156 -13.33 -2.06 -5.18
N PHE A 157 -12.25 -2.72 -5.60
CA PHE A 157 -11.42 -2.32 -6.73
C PHE A 157 -11.27 -3.47 -7.71
N GLY A 158 -11.26 -3.14 -9.00
CA GLY A 158 -11.30 -4.12 -10.09
C GLY A 158 -12.64 -4.85 -10.24
N VAL A 159 -12.75 -5.63 -11.30
CA VAL A 159 -13.95 -6.41 -11.59
C VAL A 159 -13.96 -7.65 -10.71
N GLN A 160 -14.89 -7.69 -9.75
CA GLN A 160 -15.08 -8.87 -8.91
C GLN A 160 -15.61 -10.04 -9.75
N PRO A 161 -15.15 -11.28 -9.52
CA PRO A 161 -15.74 -12.43 -10.16
C PRO A 161 -17.22 -12.52 -9.76
N THR A 162 -18.11 -12.58 -10.77
CA THR A 162 -19.53 -12.81 -10.54
C THR A 162 -19.67 -14.19 -9.91
N ALA A 163 -20.27 -14.27 -8.73
CA ALA A 163 -20.62 -15.56 -8.16
C ALA A 163 -21.59 -16.26 -9.11
N THR A 164 -21.15 -17.32 -9.77
CA THR A 164 -22.05 -18.21 -10.53
C THR A 164 -22.89 -18.94 -9.48
N GLN A 165 -24.19 -18.65 -9.48
CA GLN A 165 -25.18 -19.39 -8.67
C GLN A 165 -25.39 -20.79 -9.24
#